data_9dc911ddd676d61ef03ea9a2870ae537
#
_entry.id   9dc911ddd676d61ef03ea9a2870ae537
#
_cell.length_a   1.000
_cell.length_b   1.000
_cell.length_c   1.000
_cell.angle_alpha   90.00
_cell.angle_beta   90.00
_cell.angle_gamma   90.00
#
_symmetry.space_group_name_H-M   'P 1'
#
loop_
_entity.id
_entity.type
_entity.pdbx_description
1 polymer ?
#
loop_
_entity_poly.entity_id
_entity_poly.type
_entity_poly.pdbx_seq_one_letter_code
_entity_poly.pdbx_strand_id
1 'polypeptide(L)'
;MSHRSAYHTLENLRLHLQSKLEKQPLGAIQEKGVGVWKKMFIDDIESMELLLAHALPEGLSNLAVPVVVFAAMFLTDWKLGLLSLCSLPLGVLAMGMMYRSGMSKMGDYYAAGQKMNNTIVEYINGMEVVKVFNRDGESYQRFEQDVRGYRDFTLAWYKVCWPWMALYNSILPCVALFTLPIGAYLVLVGYSTLPDFALVLCMSFGVGAPLLRALGFMSTLPQINYKITALEQLMVSRSV
;
A
#
# COMPACT_ATOMS: atom_id res chain seq x y z
N MET A 1 2.27 -20.69 12.38
CA MET A 1 3.12 -20.11 13.45
C MET A 1 3.03 -18.59 13.51
N SER A 2 2.92 -17.87 12.40
CA SER A 2 2.87 -16.40 12.36
C SER A 2 1.72 -15.79 13.18
N HIS A 3 0.49 -16.29 13.06
CA HIS A 3 -0.66 -15.77 13.84
C HIS A 3 -0.46 -15.91 15.35
N ARG A 4 0.04 -17.06 15.83
CA ARG A 4 0.28 -17.24 17.26
C ARG A 4 1.29 -16.22 17.80
N SER A 5 2.37 -15.99 17.07
CA SER A 5 3.38 -14.98 17.44
C SER A 5 2.81 -13.57 17.36
N ALA A 6 1.99 -13.28 16.34
CA ALA A 6 1.32 -12.00 16.20
C ALA A 6 0.41 -11.72 17.40
N TYR A 7 -0.48 -12.65 17.77
CA TYR A 7 -1.39 -12.47 18.91
C TYR A 7 -0.66 -12.29 20.24
N HIS A 8 0.44 -13.01 20.49
CA HIS A 8 1.27 -12.75 21.69
C HIS A 8 1.89 -11.36 21.68
N THR A 9 2.30 -10.87 20.51
CA THR A 9 2.81 -9.49 20.40
C THR A 9 1.72 -8.46 20.66
N LEU A 10 0.51 -8.68 20.11
CA LEU A 10 -0.65 -7.80 20.33
C LEU A 10 -1.08 -7.78 21.80
N GLU A 11 -1.08 -8.93 22.47
CA GLU A 11 -1.33 -9.04 23.90
C GLU A 11 -0.33 -8.19 24.70
N ASN A 12 0.96 -8.38 24.46
CA ASN A 12 2.02 -7.63 25.12
C ASN A 12 1.91 -6.12 24.87
N LEU A 13 1.57 -5.71 23.63
CA LEU A 13 1.37 -4.30 23.29
C LEU A 13 0.19 -3.70 24.07
N ARG A 14 -0.94 -4.43 24.17
CA ARG A 14 -2.11 -3.98 24.93
C ARG A 14 -1.80 -3.82 26.42
N LEU A 15 -1.14 -4.82 27.02
CA LEU A 15 -0.74 -4.78 28.42
C LEU A 15 0.26 -3.65 28.69
N HIS A 16 1.20 -3.43 27.80
CA HIS A 16 2.17 -2.34 27.93
C HIS A 16 1.50 -0.96 27.79
N LEU A 17 0.60 -0.80 26.83
CA LEU A 17 -0.17 0.43 26.65
C LEU A 17 -1.08 0.72 27.85
N GLN A 18 -1.73 -0.31 28.43
CA GLN A 18 -2.52 -0.20 29.65
C GLN A 18 -1.66 0.29 30.83
N SER A 19 -0.52 -0.36 31.08
CA SER A 19 0.39 0.02 32.16
C SER A 19 0.92 1.45 31.99
N LYS A 20 1.10 1.92 30.78
CA LYS A 20 1.47 3.31 30.48
C LYS A 20 0.32 4.27 30.73
N LEU A 21 -0.91 3.91 30.34
CA LEU A 21 -2.10 4.73 30.54
C LEU A 21 -2.38 4.95 32.01
N GLU A 22 -2.23 3.92 32.86
CA GLU A 22 -2.41 4.01 34.29
C GLU A 22 -1.44 5.00 34.98
N LYS A 23 -0.27 5.23 34.39
CA LYS A 23 0.75 6.15 34.90
C LYS A 23 0.62 7.57 34.36
N GLN A 24 -0.35 7.83 33.46
CA GLN A 24 -0.57 9.17 32.90
C GLN A 24 -1.47 10.00 33.82
N PRO A 25 -1.22 11.32 33.93
CA PRO A 25 -2.13 12.23 34.62
C PRO A 25 -3.52 12.21 33.96
N LEU A 26 -4.58 12.27 34.79
CA LEU A 26 -5.96 12.23 34.27
C LEU A 26 -6.24 13.33 33.28
N GLY A 27 -5.66 14.54 33.44
CA GLY A 27 -5.77 15.63 32.48
C GLY A 27 -5.23 15.30 31.09
N ALA A 28 -4.09 14.62 31.02
CA ALA A 28 -3.52 14.21 29.75
C ALA A 28 -4.36 13.12 29.02
N ILE A 29 -5.03 12.27 29.81
CA ILE A 29 -5.97 11.28 29.25
C ILE A 29 -7.20 11.97 28.67
N GLN A 30 -7.76 12.94 29.43
CA GLN A 30 -8.93 13.70 28.99
C GLN A 30 -8.66 14.60 27.79
N GLU A 31 -7.49 15.26 27.74
CA GLU A 31 -7.08 16.13 26.64
C GLU A 31 -7.04 15.39 25.30
N LYS A 32 -6.51 14.17 25.27
CA LYS A 32 -6.50 13.34 24.06
C LYS A 32 -7.87 12.79 23.67
N GLY A 33 -8.77 12.67 24.62
CA GLY A 33 -10.12 12.16 24.43
C GLY A 33 -10.21 10.63 24.32
N VAL A 34 -11.33 10.08 24.76
CA VAL A 34 -11.60 8.62 24.81
C VAL A 34 -11.54 7.97 23.40
N GLY A 35 -11.94 8.71 22.36
CA GLY A 35 -11.91 8.21 20.99
C GLY A 35 -10.51 7.88 20.48
N VAL A 36 -9.51 8.70 20.84
CA VAL A 36 -8.11 8.46 20.46
C VAL A 36 -7.56 7.22 21.16
N TRP A 37 -7.82 7.08 22.46
CA TRP A 37 -7.40 5.91 23.22
C TRP A 37 -8.06 4.63 22.71
N LYS A 38 -9.38 4.66 22.45
CA LYS A 38 -10.10 3.54 21.86
C LYS A 38 -9.49 3.11 20.52
N LYS A 39 -9.21 4.07 19.65
CA LYS A 39 -8.57 3.81 18.36
C LYS A 39 -7.22 3.10 18.53
N MET A 40 -6.39 3.55 19.47
CA MET A 40 -5.09 2.94 19.73
C MET A 40 -5.20 1.50 20.24
N PHE A 41 -6.05 1.26 21.24
CA PHE A 41 -6.22 -0.07 21.83
C PHE A 41 -6.85 -1.09 20.87
N ILE A 42 -7.72 -0.64 20.00
CA ILE A 42 -8.47 -1.50 19.09
C ILE A 42 -7.85 -1.43 17.68
N ASP A 43 -8.00 -0.32 16.97
CA ASP A 43 -7.71 -0.24 15.55
C ASP A 43 -6.21 -0.27 15.21
N ASP A 44 -5.40 0.50 15.96
CA ASP A 44 -3.97 0.61 15.66
C ASP A 44 -3.22 -0.67 16.06
N ILE A 45 -3.54 -1.26 17.22
CA ILE A 45 -2.96 -2.54 17.63
C ILE A 45 -3.44 -3.68 16.73
N GLU A 46 -4.74 -3.77 16.41
CA GLU A 46 -5.27 -4.79 15.48
C GLU A 46 -4.59 -4.72 14.11
N SER A 47 -4.30 -3.52 13.63
CA SER A 47 -3.57 -3.35 12.37
C SER A 47 -2.16 -3.96 12.37
N MET A 48 -1.55 -4.18 13.56
CA MET A 48 -0.27 -4.86 13.69
C MET A 48 -0.37 -6.37 13.43
N GLU A 49 -1.53 -6.98 13.66
CA GLU A 49 -1.74 -8.39 13.27
C GLU A 49 -1.58 -8.56 11.77
N LEU A 50 -2.26 -7.73 10.99
CA LEU A 50 -2.18 -7.79 9.53
C LEU A 50 -0.74 -7.63 9.05
N LEU A 51 0.04 -6.77 9.71
CA LEU A 51 1.45 -6.58 9.42
C LEU A 51 2.27 -7.84 9.74
N LEU A 52 2.17 -8.33 10.97
CA LEU A 52 3.03 -9.42 11.47
C LEU A 52 2.66 -10.78 10.90
N ALA A 53 1.36 -11.05 10.75
CA ALA A 53 0.87 -12.35 10.30
C ALA A 53 0.85 -12.50 8.78
N HIS A 54 0.65 -11.42 8.04
CA HIS A 54 0.46 -11.43 6.59
C HIS A 54 1.50 -10.60 5.85
N ALA A 55 1.56 -9.28 6.09
CA ALA A 55 2.36 -8.39 5.27
C ALA A 55 3.85 -8.74 5.27
N LEU A 56 4.44 -9.03 6.43
CA LEU A 56 5.86 -9.40 6.51
C LEU A 56 6.17 -10.75 5.87
N PRO A 57 5.49 -11.87 6.21
CA PRO A 57 5.79 -13.17 5.60
C PRO A 57 5.52 -13.18 4.09
N GLU A 58 4.39 -12.63 3.65
CA GLU A 58 4.03 -12.55 2.24
C GLU A 58 4.95 -11.60 1.48
N GLY A 59 5.31 -10.46 2.06
CA GLY A 59 6.23 -9.49 1.47
C GLY A 59 7.62 -10.09 1.25
N LEU A 60 8.18 -10.76 2.25
CA LEU A 60 9.47 -11.46 2.13
C LEU A 60 9.41 -12.57 1.08
N SER A 61 8.34 -13.36 1.06
CA SER A 61 8.15 -14.42 0.06
C SER A 61 8.05 -13.83 -1.36
N ASN A 62 7.25 -12.78 -1.53
CA ASN A 62 7.08 -12.11 -2.83
C ASN A 62 8.35 -11.39 -3.33
N LEU A 63 9.28 -11.06 -2.44
CA LEU A 63 10.62 -10.57 -2.80
C LEU A 63 11.58 -11.72 -3.14
N ALA A 64 11.56 -12.80 -2.36
CA ALA A 64 12.48 -13.94 -2.52
C ALA A 64 12.15 -14.75 -3.79
N VAL A 65 10.88 -15.02 -4.07
CA VAL A 65 10.46 -15.85 -5.21
C VAL A 65 10.96 -15.33 -6.55
N PRO A 66 10.79 -14.04 -6.92
CA PRO A 66 11.35 -13.51 -8.16
C PRO A 66 12.85 -13.66 -8.26
N VAL A 67 13.59 -13.41 -7.18
CA VAL A 67 15.05 -13.55 -7.15
C VAL A 67 15.47 -14.98 -7.47
N VAL A 68 14.86 -15.96 -6.82
CA VAL A 68 15.14 -17.38 -7.05
C VAL A 68 14.77 -17.80 -8.47
N VAL A 69 13.60 -17.36 -8.98
CA VAL A 69 13.14 -17.72 -10.31
C VAL A 69 14.03 -17.09 -11.39
N PHE A 70 14.40 -15.81 -11.26
CA PHE A 70 15.36 -15.22 -12.20
C PHE A 70 16.73 -15.88 -12.15
N ALA A 71 17.23 -16.21 -10.96
CA ALA A 71 18.46 -16.99 -10.84
C ALA A 71 18.36 -18.34 -11.58
N ALA A 72 17.25 -19.06 -11.43
CA ALA A 72 17.00 -20.31 -12.15
C ALA A 72 16.94 -20.09 -13.68
N MET A 73 16.29 -19.03 -14.16
CA MET A 73 16.28 -18.68 -15.60
C MET A 73 17.70 -18.44 -16.14
N PHE A 74 18.54 -17.71 -15.38
CA PHE A 74 19.93 -17.46 -15.76
C PHE A 74 20.79 -18.73 -15.77
N LEU A 75 20.54 -19.66 -14.86
CA LEU A 75 21.23 -20.95 -14.81
C LEU A 75 20.81 -21.87 -15.96
N THR A 76 19.58 -21.75 -16.44
CA THR A 76 19.06 -22.52 -17.58
C THR A 76 19.64 -22.01 -18.90
N ASP A 77 19.42 -20.74 -19.21
CA ASP A 77 20.00 -20.04 -20.37
C ASP A 77 20.14 -18.54 -20.04
N TRP A 78 21.37 -18.06 -19.90
CA TRP A 78 21.65 -16.70 -19.54
C TRP A 78 21.09 -15.64 -20.54
N LYS A 79 20.97 -15.99 -21.84
CA LYS A 79 20.44 -15.11 -22.87
C LYS A 79 18.94 -14.92 -22.69
N LEU A 80 18.21 -16.02 -22.45
CA LEU A 80 16.79 -16.00 -22.17
C LEU A 80 16.49 -15.34 -20.82
N GLY A 81 17.34 -15.58 -19.82
CA GLY A 81 17.29 -14.91 -18.51
C GLY A 81 17.43 -13.39 -18.63
N LEU A 82 18.35 -12.92 -19.49
CA LEU A 82 18.54 -11.48 -19.76
C LEU A 82 17.32 -10.87 -20.45
N LEU A 83 16.73 -11.58 -21.42
CA LEU A 83 15.51 -11.14 -22.08
C LEU A 83 14.33 -11.02 -21.11
N SER A 84 14.23 -11.96 -20.19
CA SER A 84 13.22 -11.94 -19.13
C SER A 84 13.35 -10.73 -18.19
N LEU A 85 14.59 -10.27 -17.95
CA LEU A 85 14.86 -9.07 -17.16
C LEU A 85 14.50 -7.75 -17.87
N CYS A 86 14.41 -7.72 -19.19
CA CYS A 86 14.13 -6.50 -19.96
C CYS A 86 12.77 -5.85 -19.63
N SER A 87 11.79 -6.62 -19.14
CA SER A 87 10.49 -6.10 -18.72
C SER A 87 10.58 -5.27 -17.42
N LEU A 88 11.54 -5.58 -16.53
CA LEU A 88 11.69 -4.92 -15.23
C LEU A 88 12.04 -3.44 -15.35
N PRO A 89 13.09 -3.01 -16.07
CA PRO A 89 13.42 -1.59 -16.19
C PRO A 89 12.30 -0.78 -16.84
N LEU A 90 11.57 -1.34 -17.79
CA LEU A 90 10.41 -0.67 -18.40
C LEU A 90 9.26 -0.50 -17.43
N GLY A 91 8.95 -1.53 -16.64
CA GLY A 91 7.94 -1.48 -15.61
C GLY A 91 8.30 -0.49 -14.49
N VAL A 92 9.55 -0.51 -14.03
CA VAL A 92 10.07 0.43 -13.02
C VAL A 92 10.06 1.86 -13.55
N LEU A 93 10.39 2.10 -14.81
CA LEU A 93 10.34 3.41 -15.44
C LEU A 93 8.90 3.94 -15.50
N ALA A 94 7.94 3.10 -15.91
CA ALA A 94 6.53 3.46 -15.94
C ALA A 94 6.00 3.78 -14.52
N MET A 95 6.41 3.01 -13.51
CA MET A 95 6.09 3.27 -12.10
C MET A 95 6.70 4.58 -11.61
N GLY A 96 7.95 4.86 -11.98
CA GLY A 96 8.64 6.11 -11.64
C GLY A 96 7.93 7.35 -12.24
N MET A 97 7.45 7.23 -13.49
CA MET A 97 6.66 8.29 -14.13
C MET A 97 5.31 8.50 -13.45
N MET A 98 4.62 7.42 -13.06
CA MET A 98 3.39 7.48 -12.28
C MET A 98 3.64 8.19 -10.94
N TYR A 99 4.70 7.81 -10.24
CA TYR A 99 5.07 8.39 -8.96
C TYR A 99 5.37 9.89 -9.08
N ARG A 100 6.19 10.28 -10.06
CA ARG A 100 6.53 11.68 -10.33
C ARG A 100 5.29 12.53 -10.67
N SER A 101 4.37 12.00 -11.47
CA SER A 101 3.15 12.71 -11.86
C SER A 101 2.09 12.75 -10.75
N GLY A 102 2.00 11.70 -9.93
CA GLY A 102 1.01 11.57 -8.86
C GLY A 102 1.42 12.24 -7.56
N MET A 103 2.69 12.13 -7.16
CA MET A 103 3.16 12.62 -5.86
C MET A 103 3.10 14.15 -5.73
N SER A 104 3.26 14.89 -6.82
CA SER A 104 3.12 16.35 -6.80
C SER A 104 1.74 16.82 -6.34
N LYS A 105 0.70 15.99 -6.49
CA LYS A 105 -0.69 16.29 -6.10
C LYS A 105 -1.17 15.52 -4.88
N MET A 106 -0.31 14.71 -4.26
CA MET A 106 -0.70 13.87 -3.13
C MET A 106 -1.04 14.69 -1.88
N GLY A 107 -0.32 15.80 -1.66
CA GLY A 107 -0.63 16.74 -0.59
C GLY A 107 -2.03 17.37 -0.75
N ASP A 108 -2.35 17.78 -1.97
CA ASP A 108 -3.67 18.36 -2.29
C ASP A 108 -4.79 17.33 -2.13
N TYR A 109 -4.52 16.06 -2.48
CA TYR A 109 -5.46 14.96 -2.27
C TYR A 109 -5.78 14.75 -0.79
N TYR A 110 -4.77 14.72 0.07
CA TYR A 110 -4.99 14.59 1.51
C TYR A 110 -5.69 15.83 2.10
N ALA A 111 -5.35 17.03 1.63
CA ALA A 111 -6.02 18.25 2.05
C ALA A 111 -7.51 18.27 1.65
N ALA A 112 -7.83 17.86 0.42
CA ALA A 112 -9.22 17.74 -0.05
C ALA A 112 -10.00 16.67 0.75
N GLY A 113 -9.38 15.52 1.05
CA GLY A 113 -9.96 14.49 1.91
C GLY A 113 -10.22 14.98 3.34
N GLN A 114 -9.28 15.72 3.92
CA GLN A 114 -9.45 16.30 5.26
C GLN A 114 -10.57 17.34 5.29
N LYS A 115 -10.65 18.20 4.25
CA LYS A 115 -11.73 19.16 4.13
C LYS A 115 -13.09 18.48 4.07
N MET A 116 -13.24 17.44 3.23
CA MET A 116 -14.46 16.66 3.14
C MET A 116 -14.84 16.02 4.50
N ASN A 117 -13.87 15.41 5.19
CA ASN A 117 -14.09 14.82 6.51
C ASN A 117 -14.58 15.85 7.53
N ASN A 118 -13.96 17.04 7.56
CA ASN A 118 -14.37 18.11 8.46
C ASN A 118 -15.81 18.57 8.16
N THR A 119 -16.16 18.72 6.88
CA THR A 119 -17.54 19.06 6.47
C THR A 119 -18.54 17.98 6.87
N ILE A 120 -18.21 16.69 6.77
CA ILE A 120 -19.05 15.60 7.22
C ILE A 120 -19.29 15.68 8.74
N VAL A 121 -18.23 15.88 9.52
CA VAL A 121 -18.33 16.00 10.99
C VAL A 121 -19.15 17.25 11.38
N GLU A 122 -18.89 18.39 10.74
CA GLU A 122 -19.65 19.63 10.96
C GLU A 122 -21.14 19.44 10.64
N TYR A 123 -21.46 18.75 9.52
CA TYR A 123 -22.84 18.47 9.12
C TYR A 123 -23.56 17.56 10.12
N ILE A 124 -22.90 16.48 10.57
CA ILE A 124 -23.46 15.55 11.55
C ILE A 124 -23.70 16.25 12.90
N ASN A 125 -22.72 16.99 13.41
CA ASN A 125 -22.82 17.70 14.67
C ASN A 125 -23.83 18.86 14.63
N GLY A 126 -23.98 19.50 13.48
CA GLY A 126 -24.93 20.59 13.25
C GLY A 126 -26.35 20.13 12.94
N MET A 127 -26.60 18.82 12.79
CA MET A 127 -27.88 18.28 12.35
C MET A 127 -29.06 18.65 13.26
N GLU A 128 -28.82 18.74 14.58
CA GLU A 128 -29.83 19.17 15.54
C GLU A 128 -30.29 20.60 15.25
N VAL A 129 -29.35 21.52 15.03
CA VAL A 129 -29.62 22.92 14.71
C VAL A 129 -30.34 23.04 13.35
N VAL A 130 -29.88 22.29 12.35
CA VAL A 130 -30.51 22.25 11.02
C VAL A 130 -31.97 21.85 11.10
N LYS A 131 -32.27 20.81 11.89
CA LYS A 131 -33.65 20.32 12.09
C LYS A 131 -34.51 21.31 12.85
N VAL A 132 -33.99 21.94 13.93
CA VAL A 132 -34.75 22.90 14.73
C VAL A 132 -35.11 24.15 13.92
N PHE A 133 -34.20 24.63 13.08
CA PHE A 133 -34.39 25.86 12.31
C PHE A 133 -34.87 25.61 10.87
N ASN A 134 -35.13 24.37 10.48
CA ASN A 134 -35.59 23.97 9.15
C ASN A 134 -34.73 24.52 7.99
N ARG A 135 -33.38 24.57 8.20
CA ARG A 135 -32.38 25.08 7.24
C ARG A 135 -31.63 23.95 6.53
N ASP A 136 -32.32 22.88 6.20
CA ASP A 136 -31.73 21.71 5.53
C ASP A 136 -31.18 22.00 4.14
N GLY A 137 -31.74 22.95 3.39
CA GLY A 137 -31.33 23.27 2.03
C GLY A 137 -29.90 23.87 1.92
N GLU A 138 -29.56 24.88 2.75
CA GLU A 138 -28.25 25.54 2.69
C GLU A 138 -27.13 24.64 3.21
N SER A 139 -27.37 23.94 4.31
CA SER A 139 -26.41 23.00 4.90
C SER A 139 -26.12 21.84 3.95
N TYR A 140 -27.16 21.33 3.25
CA TYR A 140 -27.01 20.29 2.26
C TYR A 140 -26.20 20.73 1.05
N GLN A 141 -26.42 21.93 0.53
CA GLN A 141 -25.69 22.44 -0.63
C GLN A 141 -24.16 22.54 -0.37
N ARG A 142 -23.75 23.04 0.80
CA ARG A 142 -22.34 23.10 1.18
C ARG A 142 -21.72 21.71 1.29
N PHE A 143 -22.41 20.80 1.93
CA PHE A 143 -21.99 19.40 2.03
C PHE A 143 -21.82 18.76 0.63
N GLU A 144 -22.83 18.92 -0.22
CA GLU A 144 -22.79 18.40 -1.59
C GLU A 144 -21.64 18.99 -2.42
N GLN A 145 -21.37 20.28 -2.31
CA GLN A 145 -20.27 20.94 -3.00
C GLN A 145 -18.90 20.39 -2.57
N ASP A 146 -18.67 20.17 -1.29
CA ASP A 146 -17.40 19.66 -0.79
C ASP A 146 -17.20 18.19 -1.16
N VAL A 147 -18.25 17.37 -1.13
CA VAL A 147 -18.21 15.97 -1.59
C VAL A 147 -17.93 15.90 -3.11
N ARG A 148 -18.62 16.73 -3.90
CA ARG A 148 -18.39 16.81 -5.35
C ARG A 148 -16.98 17.33 -5.67
N GLY A 149 -16.52 18.34 -4.95
CA GLY A 149 -15.17 18.88 -5.10
C GLY A 149 -14.09 17.82 -4.84
N TYR A 150 -14.24 17.03 -3.78
CA TYR A 150 -13.33 15.91 -3.51
C TYR A 150 -13.37 14.85 -4.61
N ARG A 151 -14.56 14.48 -5.09
CA ARG A 151 -14.73 13.55 -6.21
C ARG A 151 -14.02 14.05 -7.46
N ASP A 152 -14.26 15.29 -7.85
CA ASP A 152 -13.76 15.86 -9.10
C ASP A 152 -12.24 16.01 -9.06
N PHE A 153 -11.70 16.43 -7.92
CA PHE A 153 -10.25 16.44 -7.69
C PHE A 153 -9.65 15.04 -7.78
N THR A 154 -10.25 14.07 -7.10
CA THR A 154 -9.78 12.67 -7.10
C THR A 154 -9.79 12.06 -8.51
N LEU A 155 -10.86 12.28 -9.27
CA LEU A 155 -10.95 11.82 -10.66
C LEU A 155 -9.92 12.49 -11.56
N ALA A 156 -9.68 13.81 -11.39
CA ALA A 156 -8.66 14.53 -12.14
C ALA A 156 -7.25 14.01 -11.82
N TRP A 157 -6.97 13.72 -10.55
CA TRP A 157 -5.70 13.11 -10.13
C TRP A 157 -5.51 11.72 -10.70
N TYR A 158 -6.53 10.86 -10.60
CA TYR A 158 -6.49 9.51 -11.17
C TYR A 158 -6.30 9.51 -12.69
N LYS A 159 -6.93 10.42 -13.44
CA LYS A 159 -6.73 10.55 -14.89
C LYS A 159 -5.26 10.77 -15.27
N VAL A 160 -4.48 11.43 -14.44
CA VAL A 160 -3.04 11.64 -14.64
C VAL A 160 -2.24 10.36 -14.31
N CYS A 161 -2.67 9.60 -13.30
CA CYS A 161 -1.97 8.41 -12.82
C CYS A 161 -2.32 7.15 -13.63
N TRP A 162 -3.57 7.00 -14.09
CA TRP A 162 -4.08 5.78 -14.73
C TRP A 162 -3.27 5.28 -15.94
N PRO A 163 -2.82 6.12 -16.88
CA PRO A 163 -2.06 5.62 -18.02
C PRO A 163 -0.77 4.91 -17.58
N TRP A 164 -0.06 5.51 -16.65
CA TRP A 164 1.19 4.96 -16.10
C TRP A 164 0.94 3.74 -15.23
N MET A 165 -0.12 3.77 -14.45
CA MET A 165 -0.56 2.65 -13.62
C MET A 165 -0.95 1.45 -14.48
N ALA A 166 -1.72 1.66 -15.56
CA ALA A 166 -2.05 0.62 -16.52
C ALA A 166 -0.79 0.06 -17.20
N LEU A 167 0.13 0.95 -17.58
CA LEU A 167 1.36 0.57 -18.24
C LEU A 167 2.25 -0.32 -17.36
N TYR A 168 2.53 0.09 -16.12
CA TYR A 168 3.39 -0.73 -15.25
C TYR A 168 2.70 -2.03 -14.82
N ASN A 169 1.38 -2.02 -14.55
CA ASN A 169 0.62 -3.24 -14.22
C ASN A 169 0.53 -4.25 -15.39
N SER A 170 0.69 -3.78 -16.62
CA SER A 170 0.72 -4.65 -17.80
C SER A 170 2.13 -5.15 -18.13
N ILE A 171 3.11 -4.26 -18.11
CA ILE A 171 4.48 -4.59 -18.55
C ILE A 171 5.23 -5.40 -17.49
N LEU A 172 5.15 -4.97 -16.23
CA LEU A 172 5.97 -5.55 -15.16
C LEU A 172 5.70 -7.04 -14.94
N PRO A 173 4.43 -7.52 -14.87
CA PRO A 173 4.17 -8.94 -14.71
C PRO A 173 4.34 -9.72 -16.02
N CYS A 174 4.40 -9.05 -17.16
CA CYS A 174 4.56 -9.71 -18.46
C CYS A 174 6.04 -9.96 -18.79
N VAL A 175 6.71 -10.74 -17.95
CA VAL A 175 8.13 -11.10 -18.13
C VAL A 175 8.36 -11.83 -19.46
N ALA A 176 7.35 -12.55 -19.94
CA ALA A 176 7.39 -13.23 -21.25
C ALA A 176 7.38 -12.28 -22.45
N LEU A 177 7.14 -10.96 -22.28
CA LEU A 177 6.96 -10.00 -23.38
C LEU A 177 8.11 -9.99 -24.38
N PHE A 178 9.34 -10.03 -23.89
CA PHE A 178 10.54 -10.09 -24.75
C PHE A 178 11.04 -11.51 -24.92
N THR A 179 10.88 -12.36 -23.92
CA THR A 179 11.33 -13.74 -23.94
C THR A 179 10.61 -14.56 -25.01
N LEU A 180 9.30 -14.35 -25.20
CA LEU A 180 8.53 -15.13 -26.18
C LEU A 180 8.97 -14.83 -27.62
N PRO A 181 8.93 -13.58 -28.15
CA PRO A 181 9.27 -13.34 -29.55
C PRO A 181 10.76 -13.48 -29.84
N ILE A 182 11.62 -12.91 -29.00
CA ILE A 182 13.06 -12.93 -29.23
C ILE A 182 13.66 -14.29 -28.86
N GLY A 183 13.17 -14.93 -27.80
CA GLY A 183 13.59 -16.28 -27.42
C GLY A 183 13.22 -17.31 -28.48
N ALA A 184 12.02 -17.23 -29.07
CA ALA A 184 11.64 -18.09 -30.19
C ALA A 184 12.58 -17.90 -31.40
N TYR A 185 12.94 -16.65 -31.71
CA TYR A 185 13.94 -16.37 -32.77
C TYR A 185 15.31 -16.96 -32.46
N LEU A 186 15.79 -16.85 -31.19
CA LEU A 186 17.07 -17.44 -30.78
C LEU A 186 17.08 -18.98 -30.90
N VAL A 187 15.96 -19.63 -30.67
CA VAL A 187 15.82 -21.09 -30.88
C VAL A 187 15.90 -21.41 -32.38
N LEU A 188 15.21 -20.64 -33.24
CA LEU A 188 15.25 -20.85 -34.70
C LEU A 188 16.64 -20.67 -35.33
N VAL A 189 17.43 -19.74 -34.77
CA VAL A 189 18.81 -19.49 -35.22
C VAL A 189 19.83 -20.43 -34.55
N GLY A 190 19.41 -21.28 -33.62
CA GLY A 190 20.27 -22.28 -32.94
C GLY A 190 21.11 -21.72 -31.79
N TYR A 191 20.80 -20.51 -31.29
CA TYR A 191 21.50 -19.92 -30.14
C TYR A 191 20.96 -20.39 -28.78
N SER A 192 19.77 -21.02 -28.76
CA SER A 192 19.13 -21.59 -27.57
C SER A 192 18.42 -22.87 -27.93
N THR A 193 18.18 -23.76 -26.95
CA THR A 193 17.45 -25.01 -27.18
C THR A 193 15.94 -24.82 -26.92
N LEU A 194 15.10 -25.60 -27.63
CA LEU A 194 13.66 -25.57 -27.41
C LEU A 194 13.24 -25.94 -25.96
N PRO A 195 13.85 -26.94 -25.31
CA PRO A 195 13.55 -27.26 -23.89
C PRO A 195 13.86 -26.09 -22.95
N ASP A 196 15.03 -25.44 -23.10
CA ASP A 196 15.41 -24.31 -22.24
C ASP A 196 14.47 -23.12 -22.43
N PHE A 197 14.11 -22.83 -23.70
CA PHE A 197 13.13 -21.80 -24.01
C PHE A 197 11.77 -22.08 -23.38
N ALA A 198 11.25 -23.32 -23.52
CA ALA A 198 9.96 -23.69 -22.93
C ALA A 198 10.00 -23.57 -21.40
N LEU A 199 11.08 -23.97 -20.75
CA LEU A 199 11.26 -23.92 -19.32
C LEU A 199 11.32 -22.45 -18.83
N VAL A 200 12.11 -21.59 -19.45
CA VAL A 200 12.20 -20.18 -19.12
C VAL A 200 10.86 -19.46 -19.37
N LEU A 201 10.15 -19.83 -20.43
CA LEU A 201 8.83 -19.27 -20.73
C LEU A 201 7.80 -19.62 -19.64
N CYS A 202 7.77 -20.88 -19.19
CA CYS A 202 6.92 -21.31 -18.08
C CYS A 202 7.25 -20.56 -16.79
N MET A 203 8.53 -20.39 -16.46
CA MET A 203 8.98 -19.59 -15.30
C MET A 203 8.55 -18.12 -15.44
N SER A 204 8.61 -17.54 -16.64
CA SER A 204 8.22 -16.16 -16.92
C SER A 204 6.75 -15.88 -16.62
N PHE A 205 5.86 -16.84 -16.89
CA PHE A 205 4.44 -16.71 -16.52
C PHE A 205 4.20 -16.81 -15.02
N GLY A 206 5.03 -17.57 -14.29
CA GLY A 206 4.88 -17.77 -12.84
C GLY A 206 5.37 -16.59 -11.99
N VAL A 207 6.34 -15.81 -12.47
CA VAL A 207 7.01 -14.78 -11.67
C VAL A 207 6.28 -13.43 -11.64
N GLY A 208 5.37 -13.18 -12.58
CA GLY A 208 4.72 -11.87 -12.74
C GLY A 208 3.89 -11.43 -11.54
N ALA A 209 3.07 -12.33 -10.98
CA ALA A 209 2.25 -12.02 -9.82
C ALA A 209 3.08 -11.72 -8.55
N PRO A 210 4.12 -12.50 -8.19
CA PRO A 210 5.04 -12.15 -7.11
C PRO A 210 5.71 -10.79 -7.28
N LEU A 211 6.10 -10.42 -8.51
CA LEU A 211 6.70 -9.11 -8.78
C LEU A 211 5.76 -7.95 -8.44
N LEU A 212 4.50 -8.02 -8.87
CA LEU A 212 3.50 -6.98 -8.53
C LEU A 212 3.24 -6.90 -7.03
N ARG A 213 3.15 -8.05 -6.36
CA ARG A 213 2.94 -8.11 -4.91
C ARG A 213 4.15 -7.55 -4.13
N ALA A 214 5.36 -7.82 -4.59
CA ALA A 214 6.58 -7.26 -4.00
C ALA A 214 6.57 -5.72 -4.02
N LEU A 215 6.17 -5.12 -5.14
CA LEU A 215 6.02 -3.66 -5.24
C LEU A 215 4.90 -3.12 -4.34
N GLY A 216 3.77 -3.82 -4.29
CA GLY A 216 2.67 -3.50 -3.38
C GLY A 216 3.14 -3.50 -1.92
N PHE A 217 3.91 -4.49 -1.51
CA PHE A 217 4.50 -4.57 -0.17
C PHE A 217 5.43 -3.38 0.11
N MET A 218 6.31 -3.02 -0.82
CA MET A 218 7.20 -1.86 -0.64
C MET A 218 6.42 -0.55 -0.46
N SER A 219 5.27 -0.38 -1.08
CA SER A 219 4.42 0.80 -0.92
C SER A 219 3.70 0.86 0.44
N THR A 220 3.54 -0.27 1.13
CA THR A 220 2.94 -0.33 2.48
C THR A 220 3.95 -0.06 3.60
N LEU A 221 5.25 -0.25 3.36
CA LEU A 221 6.28 -0.04 4.39
C LEU A 221 6.26 1.35 5.04
N PRO A 222 6.10 2.48 4.30
CA PRO A 222 6.00 3.80 4.92
C PRO A 222 4.78 3.94 5.85
N GLN A 223 3.65 3.34 5.50
CA GLN A 223 2.43 3.38 6.33
C GLN A 223 2.63 2.60 7.63
N ILE A 224 3.31 1.47 7.55
CA ILE A 224 3.70 0.65 8.69
C ILE A 224 4.62 1.44 9.62
N ASN A 225 5.67 2.04 9.05
CA ASN A 225 6.62 2.83 9.83
C ASN A 225 5.94 4.01 10.53
N TYR A 226 5.02 4.69 9.87
CA TYR A 226 4.23 5.76 10.47
C TYR A 226 3.42 5.28 11.69
N LYS A 227 2.74 4.12 11.58
CA LYS A 227 1.97 3.54 12.71
C LYS A 227 2.86 3.10 13.86
N ILE A 228 4.00 2.47 13.57
CA ILE A 228 4.99 2.08 14.59
C ILE A 228 5.50 3.32 15.31
N THR A 229 5.91 4.36 14.59
CA THR A 229 6.42 5.61 15.17
C THR A 229 5.35 6.30 16.04
N ALA A 230 4.09 6.30 15.63
CA ALA A 230 3.00 6.85 16.41
C ALA A 230 2.79 6.10 17.73
N LEU A 231 2.89 4.77 17.73
CA LEU A 231 2.84 3.94 18.94
C LEU A 231 4.07 4.15 19.83
N GLU A 232 5.27 4.23 19.25
CA GLU A 232 6.51 4.50 19.98
C GLU A 232 6.51 5.85 20.65
N GLN A 233 6.07 6.92 19.99
CA GLN A 233 5.96 8.25 20.58
C GLN A 233 5.07 8.26 21.83
N LEU A 234 4.01 7.47 21.84
CA LEU A 234 3.16 7.29 22.98
C LEU A 234 3.80 6.46 24.10
N MET A 235 4.56 5.44 23.72
CA MET A 235 5.27 4.61 24.68
C MET A 235 6.46 5.33 25.30
N VAL A 236 7.08 6.26 24.58
CA VAL A 236 8.25 7.04 25.03
C VAL A 236 7.83 8.33 25.76
N SER A 237 6.58 8.83 25.57
CA SER A 237 6.12 10.01 26.32
C SER A 237 6.25 9.76 27.83
N ARG A 238 7.06 10.60 28.50
CA ARG A 238 7.39 10.48 29.91
C ARG A 238 6.10 10.44 30.77
N SER A 239 5.96 9.35 31.51
CA SER A 239 5.14 9.36 32.72
C SER A 239 5.79 10.36 33.69
N VAL A 240 5.09 11.41 34.05
CA VAL A 240 5.49 12.31 35.11
C VAL A 240 5.29 11.60 36.45
#